data_285c6c995e10d52dd5d641308b469d36
#
_entry.id   285c6c995e10d52dd5d641308b469d36
#
_cell.length_a   1.000
_cell.length_b   1.000
_cell.length_c   1.000
_cell.angle_alpha   90.00
_cell.angle_beta   90.00
_cell.angle_gamma   90.00
#
_symmetry.space_group_name_H-M   'P 1'
#
loop_
_entity.id
_entity.type
_entity.pdbx_description
1 polymer ?
#
loop_
_entity_poly.entity_id
_entity_poly.type
_entity_poly.pdbx_seq_one_letter_code
_entity_poly.pdbx_strand_id
1 'polypeptide(L)'
;MMTKHVFWTTAVLEAFIKEGNLNPRQEYIIRTRAMGYSITKQAEELHLSIDQVNKDIADLKRIYDATQIHSKILLPRCKNKKELYQRMHN
;
A
#
# COMPACT_ATOMS: atom_id res chain seq x y z
N MET A 1 -3.37 -9.49 -1.48
CA MET A 1 -2.31 -8.47 -1.30
C MET A 1 -2.91 -7.16 -0.86
N MET A 2 -2.24 -6.45 0.01
CA MET A 2 -2.71 -5.14 0.47
C MET A 2 -2.99 -4.19 -0.68
N THR A 3 -2.08 -4.07 -1.64
CA THR A 3 -2.18 -3.11 -2.73
C THR A 3 -3.11 -3.55 -3.86
N LYS A 4 -3.62 -4.77 -3.80
CA LYS A 4 -4.46 -5.33 -4.87
C LYS A 4 -5.73 -4.52 -5.13
N HIS A 5 -6.27 -3.92 -4.08
CA HIS A 5 -7.54 -3.19 -4.15
C HIS A 5 -7.37 -1.69 -4.01
N VAL A 6 -6.17 -1.20 -4.22
CA VAL A 6 -5.87 0.22 -4.24
C VAL A 6 -5.36 0.58 -5.63
N PHE A 7 -5.92 1.64 -6.20
CA PHE A 7 -5.45 2.14 -7.49
C PHE A 7 -4.28 3.11 -7.23
N TRP A 8 -3.05 2.59 -7.38
CA TRP A 8 -1.85 3.34 -7.07
C TRP A 8 -1.42 4.23 -8.24
N THR A 9 -1.76 5.51 -8.14
CA THR A 9 -1.14 6.53 -8.97
C THR A 9 0.02 7.13 -8.19
N THR A 10 0.89 7.89 -8.87
CA THR A 10 1.99 8.58 -8.20
C THR A 10 1.46 9.51 -7.09
N ALA A 11 0.39 10.25 -7.38
CA ALA A 11 -0.21 11.16 -6.42
C ALA A 11 -0.71 10.43 -5.17
N VAL A 12 -1.41 9.30 -5.36
CA VAL A 12 -1.93 8.50 -4.25
C VAL A 12 -0.80 7.91 -3.42
N LEU A 13 0.22 7.37 -4.08
CA LEU A 13 1.35 6.75 -3.41
C LEU A 13 2.12 7.78 -2.56
N GLU A 14 2.44 8.93 -3.13
CA GLU A 14 3.16 9.98 -2.42
C GLU A 14 2.33 10.55 -1.27
N ALA A 15 1.03 10.72 -1.47
CA ALA A 15 0.13 11.18 -0.42
C ALA A 15 0.11 10.20 0.75
N PHE A 16 0.03 8.90 0.48
CA PHE A 16 0.04 7.90 1.54
C PHE A 16 1.35 7.92 2.33
N ILE A 17 2.48 7.97 1.63
CA ILE A 17 3.78 7.99 2.30
C ILE A 17 3.91 9.20 3.21
N LYS A 18 3.49 10.36 2.73
CA LYS A 18 3.57 11.62 3.48
C LYS A 18 2.58 11.66 4.63
N GLU A 19 1.29 11.44 4.33
CA GLU A 19 0.22 11.57 5.31
C GLU A 19 0.23 10.45 6.35
N GLY A 20 0.67 9.26 5.94
CA GLY A 20 0.83 8.13 6.85
C GLY A 20 2.09 8.20 7.69
N ASN A 21 2.98 9.16 7.39
CA ASN A 21 4.24 9.33 8.12
C ASN A 21 5.05 8.02 8.18
N LEU A 22 5.23 7.39 7.02
CA LEU A 22 5.87 6.09 6.94
C LEU A 22 7.37 6.18 7.21
N ASN A 23 7.91 5.17 7.91
CA ASN A 23 9.35 5.06 8.08
C ASN A 23 10.00 4.56 6.77
N PRO A 24 11.36 4.63 6.66
CA PRO A 24 12.04 4.23 5.41
C PRO A 24 11.74 2.80 4.95
N ARG A 25 11.62 1.86 5.88
CA ARG A 25 11.29 0.47 5.52
C ARG A 25 9.87 0.34 5.00
N GLN A 26 8.91 1.00 5.65
CA GLN A 26 7.52 1.02 5.20
C GLN A 26 7.40 1.67 3.83
N GLU A 27 8.11 2.77 3.64
CA GLU A 27 8.13 3.46 2.34
C GLU A 27 8.66 2.53 1.25
N TYR A 28 9.77 1.84 1.50
CA TYR A 28 10.33 0.89 0.54
C TYR A 28 9.32 -0.19 0.19
N ILE A 29 8.68 -0.76 1.21
CA ILE A 29 7.71 -1.83 1.00
C ILE A 29 6.54 -1.36 0.14
N ILE A 30 5.95 -0.20 0.45
CA ILE A 30 4.79 0.27 -0.31
C ILE A 30 5.16 0.68 -1.73
N ARG A 31 6.32 1.31 -1.93
CA ARG A 31 6.78 1.68 -3.28
C ARG A 31 7.01 0.45 -4.15
N THR A 32 7.67 -0.56 -3.61
CA THR A 32 7.96 -1.77 -4.38
C THR A 32 6.71 -2.64 -4.58
N ARG A 33 5.76 -2.63 -3.64
CA ARG A 33 4.47 -3.29 -3.86
C ARG A 33 3.71 -2.63 -5.01
N ALA A 34 3.72 -1.30 -5.07
CA ALA A 34 3.09 -0.56 -6.15
C ALA A 34 3.77 -0.86 -7.50
N MET A 35 5.06 -1.17 -7.49
CA MET A 35 5.81 -1.56 -8.69
C MET A 35 5.60 -3.02 -9.09
N GLY A 36 4.93 -3.81 -8.26
CA GLY A 36 4.65 -5.21 -8.56
C GLY A 36 5.65 -6.22 -7.99
N TYR A 37 6.51 -5.81 -7.06
CA TYR A 37 7.44 -6.73 -6.42
C TYR A 37 6.69 -7.80 -5.63
N SER A 38 7.19 -9.03 -5.68
CA SER A 38 6.67 -10.11 -4.83
C SER A 38 7.14 -9.95 -3.39
N ILE A 39 6.44 -10.61 -2.47
CA ILE A 39 6.85 -10.62 -1.06
C ILE A 39 8.23 -11.26 -0.90
N THR A 40 8.49 -12.33 -1.66
CA THR A 40 9.80 -13.00 -1.66
C THR A 40 10.91 -12.03 -2.04
N LYS A 41 10.71 -11.27 -3.11
CA LYS A 41 11.70 -10.30 -3.56
C LYS A 41 11.93 -9.20 -2.52
N GLN A 42 10.88 -8.70 -1.91
CA GLN A 42 10.99 -7.69 -0.87
C GLN A 42 11.76 -8.22 0.35
N ALA A 43 11.48 -9.47 0.75
CA ALA A 43 12.19 -10.09 1.87
C ALA A 43 13.68 -10.22 1.57
N GLU A 44 14.03 -10.64 0.35
CA GLU A 44 15.43 -10.75 -0.07
C GLU A 44 16.14 -9.40 -0.06
N GLU A 45 15.52 -8.37 -0.63
CA GLU A 45 16.10 -7.04 -0.73
C GLU A 45 16.31 -6.40 0.65
N LEU A 46 15.40 -6.66 1.58
CA LEU A 46 15.45 -6.09 2.93
C LEU A 46 16.18 -6.98 3.94
N HIS A 47 16.58 -8.19 3.53
CA HIS A 47 17.19 -9.18 4.42
C HIS A 47 16.28 -9.52 5.60
N LEU A 48 14.97 -9.66 5.30
CA LEU A 48 13.94 -9.99 6.29
C LEU A 48 13.32 -11.34 5.95
N SER A 49 12.65 -11.95 6.92
CA SER A 49 11.83 -13.13 6.66
C SER A 49 10.55 -12.73 5.92
N ILE A 50 9.96 -13.69 5.23
CA ILE A 50 8.66 -13.50 4.57
C ILE A 50 7.60 -13.12 5.60
N ASP A 51 7.62 -13.74 6.77
CA ASP A 51 6.68 -13.43 7.84
C ASP A 51 6.80 -11.98 8.31
N GLN A 52 8.02 -11.45 8.38
CA GLN A 52 8.21 -10.06 8.78
C GLN A 52 7.66 -9.11 7.72
N VAL A 53 7.89 -9.40 6.44
CA VAL A 53 7.32 -8.59 5.36
C VAL A 53 5.78 -8.62 5.40
N ASN A 54 5.20 -9.78 5.65
CA ASN A 54 3.75 -9.90 5.79
C ASN A 54 3.22 -9.07 6.96
N LYS A 55 3.93 -9.04 8.09
CA LYS A 55 3.55 -8.20 9.22
C LYS A 55 3.63 -6.73 8.88
N ASP A 56 4.69 -6.32 8.17
CA ASP A 56 4.84 -4.93 7.73
C ASP A 56 3.72 -4.53 6.79
N ILE A 57 3.31 -5.42 5.88
CA ILE A 57 2.19 -5.17 4.97
C ILE A 57 0.88 -5.03 5.76
N ALA A 58 0.66 -5.88 6.77
CA ALA A 58 -0.52 -5.77 7.62
C ALA A 58 -0.54 -4.44 8.38
N ASP A 59 0.61 -3.98 8.86
CA ASP A 59 0.72 -2.67 9.51
C ASP A 59 0.39 -1.54 8.52
N LEU A 60 0.89 -1.65 7.28
CA LEU A 60 0.60 -0.66 6.24
C LEU A 60 -0.89 -0.59 5.92
N LYS A 61 -1.60 -1.73 5.93
CA LYS A 61 -3.06 -1.73 5.76
C LYS A 61 -3.74 -0.91 6.85
N ARG A 62 -3.34 -1.09 8.10
CA ARG A 62 -3.91 -0.35 9.22
C ARG A 62 -3.62 1.13 9.11
N ILE A 63 -2.37 1.47 8.74
CA ILE A 63 -1.98 2.88 8.56
C ILE A 63 -2.78 3.51 7.43
N TYR A 64 -2.95 2.79 6.33
CA TYR A 64 -3.73 3.29 5.19
C TYR A 64 -5.18 3.56 5.59
N ASP A 65 -5.82 2.61 6.24
CA ASP A 65 -7.22 2.75 6.63
C ASP A 65 -7.42 3.92 7.62
N ALA A 66 -6.48 4.08 8.55
CA ALA A 66 -6.55 5.20 9.50
C ALA A 66 -6.28 6.54 8.81
N THR A 67 -5.29 6.61 7.92
CA THR A 67 -4.92 7.82 7.21
C THR A 67 -6.01 8.25 6.24
N GLN A 68 -6.62 7.29 5.55
CA GLN A 68 -7.64 7.53 4.55
C GLN A 68 -8.83 8.33 5.09
N ILE A 69 -9.20 8.11 6.33
CA ILE A 69 -10.34 8.79 6.95
C ILE A 69 -10.18 10.32 6.91
N HIS A 70 -8.94 10.81 7.03
CA HIS A 70 -8.63 12.24 7.06
C HIS A 70 -8.02 12.76 5.77
N SER A 71 -7.79 11.89 4.79
CA SER A 71 -7.15 12.28 3.55
C SER A 71 -8.16 12.76 2.53
N LYS A 72 -7.80 13.81 1.78
CA LYS A 72 -8.59 14.28 0.64
C LYS A 72 -8.26 13.53 -0.65
N ILE A 73 -7.14 12.80 -0.66
CA ILE A 73 -6.64 12.12 -1.85
C ILE A 73 -6.86 10.61 -1.77
N LEU A 74 -6.65 10.01 -0.59
CA LEU A 74 -6.77 8.58 -0.42
C LEU A 74 -8.23 8.15 -0.36
N LEU A 75 -8.55 7.13 -1.15
CA LEU A 75 -9.89 6.53 -1.14
C LEU A 75 -9.87 5.26 -0.29
N PRO A 76 -11.02 4.85 0.29
CA PRO A 76 -11.09 3.58 0.99
C PRO A 76 -10.63 2.44 0.10
N ARG A 77 -9.99 1.42 0.70
CA ARG A 77 -9.58 0.26 -0.07
C ARG A 77 -10.80 -0.43 -0.68
N CYS A 78 -10.68 -0.81 -1.96
CA CYS A 78 -11.76 -1.53 -2.63
C CYS A 78 -11.88 -2.94 -2.07
N LYS A 79 -13.12 -3.43 -1.96
CA LYS A 79 -13.39 -4.79 -1.46
C LYS A 79 -13.05 -5.85 -2.50
N ASN A 80 -13.10 -5.50 -3.78
CA ASN A 80 -12.84 -6.43 -4.87
C ASN A 80 -12.46 -5.66 -6.14
N LYS A 81 -12.04 -6.41 -7.17
CA LYS A 81 -11.62 -5.81 -8.44
C LYS A 81 -12.74 -5.07 -9.16
N LYS A 82 -13.97 -5.55 -9.03
CA LYS A 82 -15.12 -4.91 -9.66
C LYS A 82 -15.34 -3.51 -9.10
N GLU A 83 -15.23 -3.35 -7.79
CA GLU A 83 -15.36 -2.05 -7.14
C GLU A 83 -14.24 -1.11 -7.61
N LEU A 84 -13.01 -1.61 -7.70
CA LEU A 84 -11.87 -0.83 -8.18
C LEU A 84 -12.11 -0.38 -9.63
N TYR A 85 -12.58 -1.28 -10.48
CA TYR A 85 -12.89 -0.97 -11.87
C TYR A 85 -13.93 0.16 -11.97
N GLN A 86 -14.98 0.08 -11.18
CA GLN A 86 -16.02 1.11 -11.19
C GLN A 86 -15.48 2.48 -10.79
N ARG A 87 -14.58 2.53 -9.81
CA ARG A 87 -13.95 3.79 -9.38
C ARG A 87 -13.07 4.39 -10.48
N MET A 88 -12.40 3.53 -11.25
CA MET A 88 -11.54 3.99 -12.35
C MET A 88 -12.34 4.57 -13.51
N HIS A 89 -13.57 4.15 -13.69
CA HIS A 89 -14.40 4.50 -14.86
C HIS A 89 -15.57 5.42 -14.52
N ASN A 90 -15.67 5.85 -13.29
CA ASN A 90 -16.64 6.86 -12.87
C ASN A 90 -15.95 8.22 -12.80
#